data_b6d246c999dd85f20f8b991072f7de40
#
_entry.id   b6d246c999dd85f20f8b991072f7de40
#
_cell.length_a   1.000
_cell.length_b   1.000
_cell.length_c   1.000
_cell.angle_alpha   90.00
_cell.angle_beta   90.00
_cell.angle_gamma   90.00
#
_symmetry.space_group_name_H-M   'P 1'
#
loop_
_entity.id
_entity.type
_entity.pdbx_description
1 polymer ?
#
loop_
_entity_poly.entity_id
_entity_poly.type
_entity_poly.pdbx_seq_one_letter_code
_entity_poly.pdbx_strand_id
1 'polypeptide(L)'
;MKDFLLVDFEFTTYTKPVGRPRGFFSEIIEIGAVKLTGAELKEDGKIQNFVKPHFYPKQAKDSMDFCMITEKDMKKGIEYPEMVAKLAEIYEAGQTYFVAWGTEDYKVLNTGCERHKIENPVQYEDYLDLAEAYKLWKGDELTTGLKRATEEQEVDTAGLWHTAYDDAANTGKLLVRMLGKGWTPELYFEQKAAYDAEKAERRLHGR
;
A
#
# COMPACT_ATOMS: atom_id res chain seq x y z
N MET A 1 -6.85 18.44 -10.16
CA MET A 1 -5.85 17.38 -9.79
C MET A 1 -6.53 16.50 -8.76
N LYS A 2 -6.48 15.19 -8.89
CA LYS A 2 -6.96 14.28 -7.83
C LYS A 2 -6.07 14.39 -6.60
N ASP A 3 -6.64 14.13 -5.43
CA ASP A 3 -5.89 13.97 -4.19
C ASP A 3 -5.10 12.66 -4.18
N PHE A 4 -4.15 12.52 -3.27
CA PHE A 4 -3.39 11.29 -3.07
C PHE A 4 -3.60 10.77 -1.66
N LEU A 5 -4.02 9.53 -1.53
CA LEU A 5 -4.10 8.80 -0.28
C LEU A 5 -3.01 7.72 -0.26
N LEU A 6 -1.91 8.04 0.42
CA LEU A 6 -0.77 7.12 0.61
C LEU A 6 -1.15 6.12 1.69
N VAL A 7 -1.09 4.85 1.38
CA VAL A 7 -1.48 3.78 2.31
C VAL A 7 -0.41 2.72 2.36
N ASP A 8 -0.14 2.25 3.56
CA ASP A 8 0.68 1.08 3.82
C ASP A 8 -0.04 0.19 4.85
N PHE A 9 0.03 -1.11 4.66
CA PHE A 9 -0.51 -2.09 5.60
C PHE A 9 0.59 -3.04 6.07
N GLU A 10 0.70 -3.21 7.37
CA GLU A 10 1.34 -4.40 7.89
C GLU A 10 0.31 -5.54 7.95
N PHE A 11 0.72 -6.73 7.55
CA PHE A 11 -0.19 -7.87 7.48
C PHE A 11 0.49 -9.19 7.81
N THR A 12 -0.33 -10.17 8.18
CA THR A 12 0.16 -11.50 8.58
C THR A 12 0.74 -12.24 7.38
N THR A 13 1.90 -12.86 7.59
CA THR A 13 2.54 -13.76 6.63
C THR A 13 2.73 -15.14 7.27
N TYR A 14 2.81 -16.19 6.44
CA TYR A 14 3.12 -17.52 6.92
C TYR A 14 4.37 -18.04 6.23
N THR A 15 5.49 -17.97 6.94
CA THR A 15 6.83 -18.30 6.41
C THR A 15 7.32 -19.69 6.81
N LYS A 16 6.60 -20.40 7.70
CA LYS A 16 7.00 -21.73 8.17
C LYS A 16 6.81 -22.78 7.06
N PRO A 17 7.72 -23.76 6.94
CA PRO A 17 7.66 -24.78 5.87
C PRO A 17 6.48 -25.75 6.01
N VAL A 18 5.94 -25.89 7.23
CA VAL A 18 4.84 -26.81 7.54
C VAL A 18 3.82 -26.15 8.48
N GLY A 19 2.60 -26.68 8.50
CA GLY A 19 1.56 -26.25 9.44
C GLY A 19 0.77 -25.02 8.99
N ARG A 20 0.87 -24.61 7.73
CA ARG A 20 0.03 -23.53 7.18
C ARG A 20 -1.44 -23.94 7.24
N PRO A 21 -2.30 -23.15 7.89
CA PRO A 21 -3.72 -23.44 7.92
C PRO A 21 -4.31 -23.55 6.50
N ARG A 22 -5.23 -24.50 6.32
CA ARG A 22 -5.91 -24.62 5.02
C ARG A 22 -6.71 -23.34 4.73
N GLY A 23 -6.52 -22.79 3.55
CA GLY A 23 -7.20 -21.55 3.16
C GLY A 23 -6.64 -20.30 3.83
N PHE A 24 -5.43 -20.37 4.44
CA PHE A 24 -4.77 -19.19 5.00
C PHE A 24 -4.65 -18.07 3.98
N PHE A 25 -5.01 -16.89 4.42
CA PHE A 25 -4.79 -15.62 3.72
C PHE A 25 -4.21 -14.60 4.71
N SER A 26 -3.53 -13.59 4.20
CA SER A 26 -2.97 -12.53 5.02
C SER A 26 -4.07 -11.63 5.56
N GLU A 27 -3.99 -11.28 6.84
CA GLU A 27 -4.88 -10.34 7.53
C GLU A 27 -4.10 -9.08 7.89
N ILE A 28 -4.69 -7.91 7.66
CA ILE A 28 -4.11 -6.63 8.06
C ILE A 28 -4.03 -6.57 9.57
N ILE A 29 -2.87 -6.15 10.09
CA ILE A 29 -2.60 -5.98 11.53
C ILE A 29 -2.24 -4.54 11.90
N GLU A 30 -1.92 -3.69 10.93
CA GLU A 30 -1.76 -2.25 11.08
C GLU A 30 -2.14 -1.54 9.78
N ILE A 31 -2.74 -0.35 9.89
CA ILE A 31 -2.95 0.58 8.80
C ILE A 31 -2.25 1.89 9.10
N GLY A 32 -1.47 2.36 8.13
CA GLY A 32 -0.98 3.72 8.04
C GLY A 32 -1.52 4.40 6.78
N ALA A 33 -2.06 5.59 6.91
CA ALA A 33 -2.49 6.37 5.75
C ALA A 33 -2.25 7.86 5.95
N VAL A 34 -1.88 8.55 4.87
CA VAL A 34 -1.71 10.00 4.80
C VAL A 34 -2.40 10.51 3.54
N LYS A 35 -3.34 11.45 3.69
CA LYS A 35 -3.98 12.13 2.57
C LYS A 35 -3.27 13.44 2.25
N LEU A 36 -2.89 13.62 0.98
CA LEU A 36 -2.31 14.85 0.46
C LEU A 36 -3.29 15.49 -0.52
N THR A 37 -3.64 16.77 -0.27
CA THR A 37 -4.67 17.48 -1.05
C THR A 37 -4.15 18.78 -1.66
N GLY A 38 -4.83 19.19 -2.72
CA GLY A 38 -4.58 20.46 -3.40
C GLY A 38 -3.24 20.53 -4.14
N ALA A 39 -2.99 21.68 -4.81
CA ALA A 39 -1.77 21.89 -5.59
C ALA A 39 -0.49 21.94 -4.75
N GLU A 40 -0.60 22.27 -3.46
CA GLU A 40 0.52 22.32 -2.52
C GLU A 40 0.77 20.98 -1.81
N LEU A 41 -0.05 19.95 -2.08
CA LEU A 41 0.04 18.60 -1.49
C LEU A 41 0.12 18.65 0.04
N LYS A 42 -0.80 19.41 0.65
CA LYS A 42 -0.88 19.52 2.11
C LYS A 42 -1.50 18.25 2.70
N GLU A 43 -0.99 17.82 3.84
CA GLU A 43 -1.62 16.76 4.63
C GLU A 43 -3.00 17.22 5.12
N ASP A 44 -4.05 16.48 4.76
CA ASP A 44 -5.45 16.73 5.07
C ASP A 44 -6.16 15.44 5.50
N GLY A 45 -5.58 14.71 6.37
CA GLY A 45 -6.12 13.49 6.93
C GLY A 45 -5.07 12.40 7.09
N LYS A 46 -5.28 11.60 8.13
CA LYS A 46 -4.42 10.45 8.42
C LYS A 46 -5.16 9.35 9.15
N ILE A 47 -4.67 8.13 8.98
CA ILE A 47 -5.06 6.96 9.78
C ILE A 47 -3.80 6.33 10.34
N GLN A 48 -3.84 5.96 11.61
CA GLN A 48 -2.83 5.15 12.27
C GLN A 48 -3.52 4.26 13.30
N ASN A 49 -3.74 3.00 12.96
CA ASN A 49 -4.42 2.07 13.84
C ASN A 49 -3.86 0.66 13.71
N PHE A 50 -3.73 -0.05 14.83
CA PHE A 50 -3.61 -1.49 14.81
C PHE A 50 -4.97 -2.12 14.49
N VAL A 51 -4.94 -3.25 13.78
CA VAL A 51 -6.15 -3.98 13.33
C VAL A 51 -6.07 -5.40 13.86
N LYS A 52 -7.13 -5.85 14.53
CA LYS A 52 -7.16 -7.20 15.12
C LYS A 52 -7.35 -8.25 14.04
N PRO A 53 -6.44 -9.24 13.94
CA PRO A 53 -6.64 -10.39 13.06
C PRO A 53 -7.80 -11.25 13.58
N HIS A 54 -8.77 -11.52 12.72
CA HIS A 54 -10.02 -12.20 13.07
C HIS A 54 -9.95 -13.70 12.80
N PHE A 55 -9.42 -14.10 11.63
CA PHE A 55 -9.47 -15.49 11.16
C PHE A 55 -8.30 -16.32 11.66
N TYR A 56 -7.10 -15.75 11.72
CA TYR A 56 -5.86 -16.44 12.06
C TYR A 56 -5.05 -15.73 13.15
N PRO A 57 -5.66 -15.35 14.31
CA PRO A 57 -4.97 -14.58 15.35
C PRO A 57 -3.73 -15.28 15.92
N LYS A 58 -3.72 -16.63 15.94
CA LYS A 58 -2.55 -17.39 16.40
C LYS A 58 -1.36 -17.33 15.46
N GLN A 59 -1.61 -17.11 14.16
CA GLN A 59 -0.59 -17.01 13.12
C GLN A 59 -0.01 -15.58 13.00
N ALA A 60 -0.65 -14.60 13.63
CA ALA A 60 -0.23 -13.21 13.57
C ALA A 60 1.06 -12.91 14.34
N LYS A 61 1.42 -13.75 15.31
CA LYS A 61 2.52 -13.45 16.24
C LYS A 61 3.86 -13.17 15.55
N ASP A 62 4.26 -14.02 14.60
CA ASP A 62 5.57 -13.85 13.93
C ASP A 62 5.61 -12.50 13.13
N SER A 63 4.49 -12.11 12.52
CA SER A 63 4.37 -10.84 11.79
C SER A 63 4.31 -9.65 12.76
N MET A 64 3.57 -9.76 13.86
CA MET A 64 3.54 -8.76 14.92
C MET A 64 4.94 -8.51 15.50
N ASP A 65 5.70 -9.58 15.80
CA ASP A 65 7.06 -9.47 16.31
C ASP A 65 7.99 -8.78 15.29
N PHE A 66 7.83 -9.07 14.00
CA PHE A 66 8.58 -8.42 12.92
C PHE A 66 8.27 -6.91 12.81
N CYS A 67 6.98 -6.53 12.88
CA CYS A 67 6.52 -5.14 12.81
C CYS A 67 6.59 -4.44 14.18
N MET A 68 7.19 -5.05 15.19
CA MET A 68 7.31 -4.51 16.57
C MET A 68 5.96 -4.20 17.24
N ILE A 69 4.89 -4.86 16.81
CA ILE A 69 3.53 -4.71 17.36
C ILE A 69 3.40 -5.60 18.61
N THR A 70 3.12 -5.00 19.76
CA THR A 70 2.97 -5.73 21.00
C THR A 70 1.52 -6.25 21.19
N GLU A 71 1.35 -7.25 22.07
CA GLU A 71 0.00 -7.69 22.47
C GLU A 71 -0.83 -6.56 23.11
N LYS A 72 -0.17 -5.59 23.76
CA LYS A 72 -0.83 -4.42 24.34
C LYS A 72 -1.38 -3.50 23.26
N ASP A 73 -0.63 -3.32 22.16
CA ASP A 73 -1.05 -2.52 21.03
C ASP A 73 -2.20 -3.20 20.29
N MET A 74 -2.09 -4.51 20.08
CA MET A 74 -3.15 -5.29 19.45
C MET A 74 -4.46 -5.30 20.26
N LYS A 75 -4.39 -5.28 21.59
CA LYS A 75 -5.61 -5.13 22.45
C LYS A 75 -6.34 -3.80 22.22
N LYS A 76 -5.62 -2.74 21.82
CA LYS A 76 -6.20 -1.43 21.49
C LYS A 76 -6.61 -1.34 20.02
N GLY A 77 -6.24 -2.32 19.21
CA GLY A 77 -6.56 -2.38 17.78
C GLY A 77 -8.06 -2.34 17.53
N ILE A 78 -8.42 -1.83 16.37
CA ILE A 78 -9.79 -1.79 15.88
C ILE A 78 -10.14 -3.07 15.13
N GLU A 79 -11.41 -3.31 14.90
CA GLU A 79 -11.87 -4.42 14.06
C GLU A 79 -11.72 -4.06 12.56
N TYR A 80 -11.55 -5.07 11.71
CA TYR A 80 -11.37 -4.85 10.26
C TYR A 80 -12.46 -3.98 9.60
N PRO A 81 -13.79 -4.18 9.88
CA PRO A 81 -14.85 -3.32 9.33
C PRO A 81 -14.71 -1.85 9.76
N GLU A 82 -14.25 -1.58 10.98
CA GLU A 82 -14.01 -0.22 11.45
C GLU A 82 -12.84 0.42 10.70
N MET A 83 -11.78 -0.33 10.44
CA MET A 83 -10.65 0.13 9.61
C MET A 83 -11.11 0.53 8.21
N VAL A 84 -11.93 -0.31 7.57
CA VAL A 84 -12.49 -0.02 6.23
C VAL A 84 -13.40 1.22 6.26
N ALA A 85 -14.21 1.39 7.30
CA ALA A 85 -15.05 2.59 7.46
C ALA A 85 -14.19 3.87 7.55
N LYS A 86 -13.13 3.86 8.36
CA LYS A 86 -12.18 4.99 8.45
C LYS A 86 -11.49 5.28 7.11
N LEU A 87 -11.14 4.25 6.35
CA LEU A 87 -10.57 4.42 5.02
C LEU A 87 -11.58 5.09 4.07
N ALA A 88 -12.85 4.68 4.12
CA ALA A 88 -13.93 5.26 3.32
C ALA A 88 -14.24 6.73 3.68
N GLU A 89 -13.96 7.18 4.92
CA GLU A 89 -14.16 8.57 5.33
C GLU A 89 -13.19 9.55 4.65
N ILE A 90 -11.98 9.09 4.31
CA ILE A 90 -10.94 9.97 3.72
C ILE A 90 -10.66 9.69 2.24
N TYR A 91 -11.19 8.59 1.69
CA TYR A 91 -11.10 8.24 0.28
C TYR A 91 -12.39 8.67 -0.44
N GLU A 92 -12.25 9.32 -1.60
CA GLU A 92 -13.34 9.70 -2.48
C GLU A 92 -13.11 9.11 -3.87
N ALA A 93 -14.00 8.18 -4.28
CA ALA A 93 -13.89 7.48 -5.55
C ALA A 93 -13.86 8.43 -6.75
N GLY A 94 -12.93 8.23 -7.66
CA GLY A 94 -12.72 9.05 -8.84
C GLY A 94 -12.06 10.42 -8.56
N GLN A 95 -11.90 10.83 -7.30
CA GLN A 95 -11.25 12.09 -6.91
C GLN A 95 -9.93 11.88 -6.15
N THR A 96 -9.67 10.66 -5.68
CA THR A 96 -8.50 10.33 -4.87
C THR A 96 -7.76 9.16 -5.49
N TYR A 97 -6.46 9.29 -5.73
CA TYR A 97 -5.61 8.14 -6.01
C TYR A 97 -5.31 7.40 -4.71
N PHE A 98 -5.60 6.10 -4.68
CA PHE A 98 -5.13 5.20 -3.62
C PHE A 98 -3.73 4.73 -3.99
N VAL A 99 -2.73 5.19 -3.27
CA VAL A 99 -1.31 4.99 -3.60
C VAL A 99 -0.67 4.07 -2.59
N ALA A 100 -0.06 2.98 -3.06
CA ALA A 100 0.73 2.08 -2.23
C ALA A 100 2.08 1.76 -2.87
N TRP A 101 3.03 1.25 -2.07
CA TRP A 101 4.33 0.82 -2.58
C TRP A 101 4.30 -0.64 -2.99
N GLY A 102 3.79 -0.93 -4.21
CA GLY A 102 3.60 -2.28 -4.75
C GLY A 102 2.15 -2.76 -4.66
N THR A 103 1.91 -3.99 -5.08
CA THR A 103 0.55 -4.52 -5.28
C THR A 103 -0.08 -5.18 -4.05
N GLU A 104 0.71 -5.48 -3.03
CA GLU A 104 0.24 -6.35 -1.93
C GLU A 104 -0.79 -5.64 -1.04
N ASP A 105 -0.65 -4.33 -0.82
CA ASP A 105 -1.59 -3.55 -0.01
C ASP A 105 -3.01 -3.59 -0.59
N TYR A 106 -3.16 -3.33 -1.88
CA TYR A 106 -4.47 -3.41 -2.52
C TYR A 106 -5.05 -4.82 -2.49
N LYS A 107 -4.21 -5.85 -2.70
CA LYS A 107 -4.65 -7.25 -2.66
C LYS A 107 -5.10 -7.69 -1.27
N VAL A 108 -4.37 -7.32 -0.22
CA VAL A 108 -4.72 -7.71 1.16
C VAL A 108 -5.99 -6.98 1.61
N LEU A 109 -6.17 -5.70 1.25
CA LEU A 109 -7.39 -4.96 1.47
C LEU A 109 -8.59 -5.64 0.78
N ASN A 110 -8.47 -5.93 -0.51
CA ASN A 110 -9.56 -6.56 -1.27
C ASN A 110 -9.92 -7.95 -0.71
N THR A 111 -8.90 -8.78 -0.45
CA THR A 111 -9.10 -10.12 0.16
C THR A 111 -9.78 -10.01 1.52
N GLY A 112 -9.36 -9.06 2.35
CA GLY A 112 -9.99 -8.84 3.66
C GLY A 112 -11.45 -8.43 3.53
N CYS A 113 -11.79 -7.52 2.63
CA CYS A 113 -13.17 -7.11 2.35
C CYS A 113 -14.04 -8.30 1.91
N GLU A 114 -13.55 -9.13 1.00
CA GLU A 114 -14.24 -10.35 0.57
C GLU A 114 -14.50 -11.32 1.75
N ARG A 115 -13.48 -11.54 2.60
CA ARG A 115 -13.57 -12.45 3.75
C ARG A 115 -14.50 -11.96 4.83
N HIS A 116 -14.52 -10.66 5.08
CA HIS A 116 -15.46 -10.02 6.01
C HIS A 116 -16.83 -9.75 5.40
N LYS A 117 -17.03 -10.01 4.09
CA LYS A 117 -18.27 -9.76 3.34
C LYS A 117 -18.72 -8.30 3.40
N ILE A 118 -17.78 -7.40 3.26
CA ILE A 118 -18.01 -5.96 3.17
C ILE A 118 -17.49 -5.45 1.82
N GLU A 119 -18.06 -4.36 1.35
CA GLU A 119 -17.62 -3.74 0.10
C GLU A 119 -16.24 -3.07 0.29
N ASN A 120 -15.35 -3.26 -0.70
CA ASN A 120 -14.11 -2.51 -0.75
C ASN A 120 -14.42 -1.08 -1.21
N PRO A 121 -14.15 -0.04 -0.40
CA PRO A 121 -14.45 1.34 -0.80
C PRO A 121 -13.55 1.82 -1.94
N VAL A 122 -12.36 1.22 -2.12
CA VAL A 122 -11.35 1.66 -3.08
C VAL A 122 -11.61 1.05 -4.45
N GLN A 123 -11.86 1.91 -5.45
CA GLN A 123 -11.98 1.47 -6.84
C GLN A 123 -10.59 1.14 -7.42
N TYR A 124 -10.52 0.06 -8.20
CA TYR A 124 -9.26 -0.37 -8.81
C TYR A 124 -8.69 0.68 -9.78
N GLU A 125 -9.55 1.46 -10.43
CA GLU A 125 -9.21 2.53 -11.35
C GLU A 125 -8.49 3.70 -10.68
N ASP A 126 -8.65 3.86 -9.38
CA ASP A 126 -7.97 4.87 -8.57
C ASP A 126 -6.66 4.34 -7.94
N TYR A 127 -6.42 3.02 -8.05
CA TYR A 127 -5.21 2.42 -7.49
C TYR A 127 -3.97 2.78 -8.31
N LEU A 128 -2.92 3.22 -7.63
CA LEU A 128 -1.63 3.60 -8.18
C LEU A 128 -0.51 2.84 -7.47
N ASP A 129 0.13 1.90 -8.17
CA ASP A 129 1.35 1.20 -7.71
C ASP A 129 2.56 2.12 -7.89
N LEU A 130 3.00 2.77 -6.80
CA LEU A 130 4.10 3.72 -6.88
C LEU A 130 5.46 3.02 -7.07
N ALA A 131 5.61 1.75 -6.69
CA ALA A 131 6.84 1.00 -6.95
C ALA A 131 6.99 0.69 -8.44
N GLU A 132 5.89 0.31 -9.12
CA GLU A 132 5.90 0.12 -10.57
C GLU A 132 6.07 1.47 -11.30
N ALA A 133 5.41 2.51 -10.83
CA ALA A 133 5.55 3.86 -11.37
C ALA A 133 7.00 4.37 -11.27
N TYR A 134 7.64 4.17 -10.12
CA TYR A 134 9.05 4.51 -9.89
C TYR A 134 9.98 3.75 -10.83
N LYS A 135 9.77 2.43 -10.97
CA LYS A 135 10.51 1.58 -11.90
C LYS A 135 10.42 2.11 -13.34
N LEU A 136 9.21 2.37 -13.84
CA LEU A 136 8.98 2.86 -15.21
C LEU A 136 9.57 4.24 -15.42
N TRP A 137 9.41 5.14 -14.47
CA TRP A 137 9.96 6.50 -14.52
C TRP A 137 11.50 6.52 -14.61
N LYS A 138 12.16 5.60 -13.88
CA LYS A 138 13.62 5.45 -13.95
C LYS A 138 14.09 4.65 -15.17
N GLY A 139 13.24 3.89 -15.82
CA GLY A 139 13.63 2.95 -16.86
C GLY A 139 14.31 1.67 -16.32
N ASP A 140 14.04 1.30 -15.07
CA ASP A 140 14.60 0.12 -14.44
C ASP A 140 13.86 -1.16 -14.89
N GLU A 141 14.53 -2.31 -14.86
CA GLU A 141 13.90 -3.60 -15.20
C GLU A 141 13.10 -4.18 -14.01
N LEU A 142 13.56 -3.95 -12.79
CA LEU A 142 13.00 -4.48 -11.55
C LEU A 142 12.52 -3.37 -10.63
N THR A 143 11.49 -3.67 -9.83
CA THR A 143 11.05 -2.78 -8.77
C THR A 143 12.09 -2.70 -7.66
N THR A 144 12.17 -1.53 -7.03
CA THR A 144 13.06 -1.23 -5.91
C THR A 144 12.24 -1.15 -4.62
N GLY A 145 12.80 -1.57 -3.48
CA GLY A 145 12.14 -1.39 -2.18
C GLY A 145 12.07 0.09 -1.78
N LEU A 146 11.03 0.47 -1.02
CA LEU A 146 10.74 1.86 -0.62
C LEU A 146 11.96 2.56 -0.02
N LYS A 147 12.60 1.94 0.96
CA LYS A 147 13.79 2.49 1.63
C LYS A 147 14.90 2.87 0.63
N ARG A 148 15.22 1.96 -0.30
CA ARG A 148 16.24 2.24 -1.31
C ARG A 148 15.78 3.33 -2.28
N ALA A 149 14.52 3.36 -2.68
CA ALA A 149 14.00 4.40 -3.56
C ALA A 149 14.05 5.79 -2.91
N THR A 150 13.76 5.90 -1.61
CA THR A 150 13.90 7.15 -0.86
C THR A 150 15.35 7.58 -0.75
N GLU A 151 16.30 6.66 -0.50
CA GLU A 151 17.74 6.94 -0.49
C GLU A 151 18.22 7.43 -1.86
N GLU A 152 17.85 6.76 -2.97
CA GLU A 152 18.21 7.16 -4.34
C GLU A 152 17.67 8.54 -4.72
N GLN A 153 16.55 8.96 -4.17
CA GLN A 153 15.94 10.26 -4.42
C GLN A 153 16.29 11.33 -3.39
N GLU A 154 17.17 11.00 -2.44
CA GLU A 154 17.60 11.92 -1.35
C GLU A 154 16.39 12.48 -0.58
N VAL A 155 15.41 11.60 -0.29
CA VAL A 155 14.24 11.94 0.51
C VAL A 155 14.61 11.90 1.99
N ASP A 156 14.31 12.96 2.72
CA ASP A 156 14.48 13.01 4.18
C ASP A 156 13.37 12.18 4.85
N THR A 157 13.67 10.92 5.13
CA THR A 157 12.73 9.97 5.74
C THR A 157 12.69 10.16 7.25
N ALA A 158 11.56 9.80 7.87
CA ALA A 158 11.37 9.85 9.31
C ALA A 158 10.67 8.58 9.80
N GLY A 159 10.75 8.35 11.12
CA GLY A 159 10.09 7.22 11.77
C GLY A 159 10.85 5.90 11.65
N LEU A 160 10.15 4.81 11.84
CA LEU A 160 10.68 3.45 11.83
C LEU A 160 10.18 2.70 10.60
N TRP A 161 11.07 2.01 9.91
CA TRP A 161 10.70 1.11 8.83
C TRP A 161 9.89 -0.08 9.36
N HIS A 162 8.94 -0.56 8.56
CA HIS A 162 7.96 -1.59 8.94
C HIS A 162 6.99 -1.12 10.02
N THR A 163 6.65 0.16 9.99
CA THR A 163 5.53 0.77 10.70
C THR A 163 4.65 1.41 9.65
N ALA A 164 3.41 0.95 9.51
CA ALA A 164 2.55 1.30 8.39
C ALA A 164 2.39 2.83 8.20
N TYR A 165 2.26 3.60 9.29
CA TYR A 165 2.13 5.05 9.17
C TYR A 165 3.42 5.72 8.66
N ASP A 166 4.57 5.31 9.17
CA ASP A 166 5.85 5.91 8.77
C ASP A 166 6.19 5.56 7.31
N ASP A 167 5.89 4.33 6.87
CA ASP A 167 6.11 3.89 5.49
C ASP A 167 5.13 4.59 4.53
N ALA A 168 3.85 4.78 4.89
CA ALA A 168 2.91 5.59 4.12
C ALA A 168 3.37 7.06 4.01
N ALA A 169 3.86 7.66 5.11
CA ALA A 169 4.36 9.04 5.11
C ALA A 169 5.63 9.19 4.27
N ASN A 170 6.57 8.23 4.34
CA ASN A 170 7.79 8.23 3.53
C ASN A 170 7.47 8.00 2.04
N THR A 171 6.47 7.16 1.73
CA THR A 171 5.93 7.00 0.37
C THR A 171 5.38 8.33 -0.15
N GLY A 172 4.67 9.10 0.68
CA GLY A 172 4.18 10.44 0.35
C GLY A 172 5.30 11.43 0.04
N LYS A 173 6.35 11.44 0.85
CA LYS A 173 7.53 12.31 0.59
C LYS A 173 8.21 11.94 -0.74
N LEU A 174 8.33 10.64 -1.05
CA LEU A 174 8.88 10.19 -2.32
C LEU A 174 7.99 10.59 -3.49
N LEU A 175 6.66 10.44 -3.38
CA LEU A 175 5.69 10.91 -4.37
C LEU A 175 5.88 12.41 -4.66
N VAL A 176 5.94 13.26 -3.63
CA VAL A 176 6.16 14.69 -3.76
C VAL A 176 7.49 14.99 -4.47
N ARG A 177 8.54 14.24 -4.15
CA ARG A 177 9.83 14.35 -4.84
C ARG A 177 9.75 13.98 -6.32
N MET A 178 9.03 12.92 -6.66
CA MET A 178 8.82 12.50 -8.06
C MET A 178 8.02 13.55 -8.84
N LEU A 179 6.92 14.07 -8.28
CA LEU A 179 6.13 15.15 -8.87
C LEU A 179 6.98 16.41 -9.11
N GLY A 180 7.80 16.81 -8.13
CA GLY A 180 8.73 17.93 -8.27
C GLY A 180 9.81 17.75 -9.35
N LYS A 181 10.07 16.51 -9.78
CA LYS A 181 10.97 16.14 -10.88
C LYS A 181 10.24 15.88 -12.20
N GLY A 182 8.96 16.23 -12.30
CA GLY A 182 8.17 16.17 -13.54
C GLY A 182 7.48 14.82 -13.79
N TRP A 183 7.51 13.89 -12.85
CA TRP A 183 6.66 12.71 -12.93
C TRP A 183 5.19 13.08 -12.65
N THR A 184 4.24 12.41 -13.30
CA THR A 184 2.80 12.58 -13.05
C THR A 184 2.09 11.23 -13.09
N PRO A 185 0.91 11.08 -12.46
CA PRO A 185 0.09 9.87 -12.58
C PRO A 185 -0.27 9.52 -14.03
N GLU A 186 -0.56 10.53 -14.85
CA GLU A 186 -0.89 10.34 -16.27
C GLU A 186 0.27 9.69 -17.01
N LEU A 187 1.50 10.17 -16.77
CA LEU A 187 2.72 9.59 -17.35
C LEU A 187 2.88 8.12 -16.96
N TYR A 188 2.58 7.79 -15.70
CA TYR A 188 2.60 6.39 -15.26
C TYR A 188 1.60 5.53 -16.00
N PHE A 189 0.35 5.96 -16.13
CA PHE A 189 -0.67 5.17 -16.81
C PHE A 189 -0.37 4.98 -18.30
N GLU A 190 0.19 6.00 -18.95
CA GLU A 190 0.67 5.90 -20.34
C GLU A 190 1.82 4.91 -20.48
N GLN A 191 2.85 5.02 -19.64
CA GLN A 191 4.00 4.11 -19.64
C GLN A 191 3.59 2.67 -19.30
N LYS A 192 2.69 2.49 -18.34
CA LYS A 192 2.16 1.17 -17.98
C LYS A 192 1.41 0.52 -19.13
N ALA A 193 0.54 1.26 -19.81
CA ALA A 193 -0.20 0.74 -20.96
C ALA A 193 0.76 0.29 -22.09
N ALA A 194 1.79 1.08 -22.39
CA ALA A 194 2.80 0.74 -23.38
C ALA A 194 3.61 -0.52 -22.98
N TYR A 195 4.04 -0.59 -21.72
CA TYR A 195 4.78 -1.73 -21.18
C TYR A 195 3.95 -3.02 -21.19
N ASP A 196 2.68 -2.96 -20.80
CA ASP A 196 1.78 -4.12 -20.79
C ASP A 196 1.48 -4.61 -22.22
N ALA A 197 1.33 -3.70 -23.20
CA ALA A 197 1.17 -4.03 -24.60
C ALA A 197 2.41 -4.78 -25.17
N GLU A 198 3.60 -4.25 -24.93
CA GLU A 198 4.86 -4.89 -25.35
C GLU A 198 5.04 -6.28 -24.72
N LYS A 199 4.72 -6.41 -23.45
CA LYS A 199 4.78 -7.70 -22.73
C LYS A 199 3.79 -8.73 -23.28
N ALA A 200 2.58 -8.28 -23.69
CA ALA A 200 1.60 -9.13 -24.34
C ALA A 200 2.08 -9.61 -25.70
N GLU A 201 2.66 -8.74 -26.52
CA GLU A 201 3.24 -9.09 -27.83
C GLU A 201 4.38 -10.10 -27.71
N ARG A 202 5.31 -9.89 -26.78
CA ARG A 202 6.41 -10.84 -26.49
C ARG A 202 5.89 -12.22 -26.11
N ARG A 203 4.80 -12.32 -25.33
CA ARG A 203 4.16 -13.60 -24.99
C ARG A 203 3.53 -14.32 -26.19
N LEU A 204 3.00 -13.58 -27.14
CA LEU A 204 2.41 -14.13 -28.36
C LEU A 204 3.48 -14.67 -29.35
N HIS A 205 4.62 -13.99 -29.43
CA HIS A 205 5.72 -14.35 -30.35
C HIS A 205 6.76 -15.30 -29.74
N GLY A 206 6.73 -15.51 -28.43
CA GLY A 206 7.66 -16.42 -27.72
C GLY A 206 7.12 -17.84 -27.48
N ARG A 207 6.03 -18.22 -28.20
CA ARG A 207 5.48 -19.58 -28.21
C ARG A 207 5.88 -20.34 -29.48
#